data_9013e6cdd955cf356c29bdc1cb36bf6b
#
_entry.id   9013e6cdd955cf356c29bdc1cb36bf6b
#
_cell.length_a   1.000
_cell.length_b   1.000
_cell.length_c   1.000
_cell.angle_alpha   90.00
_cell.angle_beta   90.00
_cell.angle_gamma   90.00
#
_symmetry.space_group_name_H-M   'P 1'
#
loop_
_entity.id
_entity.type
_entity.pdbx_description
1 polymer ?
#
loop_
_entity_poly.entity_id
_entity_poly.type
_entity_poly.pdbx_seq_one_letter_code
_entity_poly.pdbx_strand_id
1 'polypeptide(L)'
;AYIIADNKRTIDCQGIVRDRNVYTDYVGCDQGKLVSESATNWFFFGADESSDKVLDLGIDSYCLRIAKKMNNQPAMMIINISDSFIRSAMQSLDPGKGGYVALITDTDGKEFYSDESVKTEKALIYGTSFYKKALNGKKDSGNQMITFNGKSYMFVYSKLSAGDLMVTALIPSDRLLEQSSGIKQLTTVLVIVCMIIALALGLFLSSQMTGTIKYILRQLRKVSNGNLTVHLSAKHKDEFGLLCDGVNDTVEHMKSLILDVNDVSQQVGEAAIHVAEASGTFLETSKNIQSA
;
A
#
# COMPACT_ATOMS: atom_id res chain seq x y z
N ALA A 1 -12.33 46.92 -9.06
CA ALA A 1 -12.01 46.93 -10.49
C ALA A 1 -11.96 48.37 -11.00
N TYR A 2 -11.07 48.63 -11.96
CA TYR A 2 -10.90 49.93 -12.57
C TYR A 2 -10.88 49.78 -14.09
N ILE A 3 -11.43 50.78 -14.79
CA ILE A 3 -11.18 50.97 -16.20
C ILE A 3 -10.48 52.31 -16.33
N ILE A 4 -9.24 52.32 -16.80
CA ILE A 4 -8.44 53.51 -17.03
C ILE A 4 -8.30 53.70 -18.53
N ALA A 5 -8.52 54.94 -18.99
CA ALA A 5 -8.47 55.28 -20.41
C ALA A 5 -7.67 56.54 -20.63
N ASP A 6 -7.06 56.71 -21.83
CA ASP A 6 -6.24 57.85 -22.21
C ASP A 6 -7.06 59.13 -22.41
N ASN A 7 -8.37 59.08 -22.29
CA ASN A 7 -9.27 60.25 -22.36
C ASN A 7 -9.41 60.97 -21.00
N LYS A 8 -8.48 60.77 -20.07
CA LYS A 8 -8.47 61.31 -18.69
C LYS A 8 -9.60 60.82 -17.79
N ARG A 9 -10.29 59.73 -18.14
CA ARG A 9 -11.37 59.18 -17.32
C ARG A 9 -10.95 57.83 -16.72
N THR A 10 -11.08 57.75 -15.42
CA THR A 10 -10.96 56.48 -14.67
C THR A 10 -12.30 56.18 -14.08
N ILE A 11 -12.80 54.98 -14.31
CA ILE A 11 -14.07 54.48 -13.78
C ILE A 11 -13.74 53.36 -12.80
N ASP A 12 -14.16 53.49 -11.56
CA ASP A 12 -14.06 52.40 -10.58
C ASP A 12 -15.31 51.52 -10.61
N CYS A 13 -15.29 50.42 -9.81
CA CYS A 13 -16.42 49.49 -9.71
C CYS A 13 -17.67 50.12 -9.05
N GLN A 14 -17.56 51.28 -8.43
CA GLN A 14 -18.67 52.03 -7.85
C GLN A 14 -19.28 53.04 -8.85
N GLY A 15 -18.73 53.11 -10.07
CA GLY A 15 -19.17 54.03 -11.12
C GLY A 15 -18.66 55.47 -10.93
N ILE A 16 -17.71 55.68 -10.03
CA ILE A 16 -17.12 57.00 -9.79
C ILE A 16 -16.17 57.32 -10.94
N VAL A 17 -16.45 58.40 -11.66
CA VAL A 17 -15.56 58.91 -12.72
C VAL A 17 -14.60 59.93 -12.10
N ARG A 18 -13.30 59.65 -12.24
CA ARG A 18 -12.25 60.58 -11.80
C ARG A 18 -11.60 61.23 -13.03
N ASP A 19 -11.56 62.58 -13.03
CA ASP A 19 -10.91 63.36 -14.08
C ASP A 19 -9.40 63.45 -13.83
N ARG A 20 -8.71 62.31 -14.00
CA ARG A 20 -7.26 62.21 -13.83
C ARG A 20 -6.68 61.35 -14.94
N ASN A 21 -5.55 61.72 -15.49
CA ASN A 21 -4.89 60.93 -16.53
C ASN A 21 -4.07 59.77 -15.93
N VAL A 22 -4.78 58.82 -15.31
CA VAL A 22 -4.20 57.65 -14.68
C VAL A 22 -3.61 56.68 -15.71
N TYR A 23 -4.14 56.65 -16.92
CA TYR A 23 -3.67 55.74 -17.97
C TYR A 23 -2.21 55.99 -18.34
N THR A 24 -1.83 57.25 -18.64
CA THR A 24 -0.45 57.60 -19.02
C THR A 24 0.52 57.30 -17.87
N ASP A 25 0.13 57.65 -16.63
CA ASP A 25 0.94 57.43 -15.46
C ASP A 25 1.12 55.92 -15.19
N TYR A 26 0.04 55.13 -15.36
CA TYR A 26 0.10 53.66 -15.18
C TYR A 26 0.96 52.98 -16.26
N VAL A 27 0.84 53.39 -17.53
CA VAL A 27 1.72 52.91 -18.62
C VAL A 27 3.18 53.23 -18.34
N GLY A 28 3.47 54.28 -17.56
CA GLY A 28 4.82 54.62 -17.09
C GLY A 28 5.41 53.61 -16.08
N CYS A 29 4.57 52.86 -15.37
CA CYS A 29 5.01 51.81 -14.42
C CYS A 29 5.36 50.49 -15.12
N ASP A 30 6.14 49.63 -14.47
CA ASP A 30 6.58 48.35 -15.06
C ASP A 30 5.40 47.45 -15.42
N GLN A 31 4.41 47.30 -14.54
CA GLN A 31 3.18 46.55 -14.82
C GLN A 31 2.41 47.12 -16.00
N GLY A 32 2.23 48.43 -16.05
CA GLY A 32 1.50 49.11 -17.12
C GLY A 32 2.18 49.01 -18.48
N LYS A 33 3.52 49.05 -18.53
CA LYS A 33 4.29 48.82 -19.77
C LYS A 33 3.99 47.44 -20.35
N LEU A 34 4.13 46.38 -19.52
CA LEU A 34 3.86 45.01 -19.95
C LEU A 34 2.44 44.84 -20.51
N VAL A 35 1.45 45.40 -19.83
CA VAL A 35 0.05 45.32 -20.26
C VAL A 35 -0.16 46.13 -21.57
N SER A 36 0.51 47.28 -21.72
CA SER A 36 0.35 48.16 -22.91
C SER A 36 0.91 47.56 -24.18
N GLU A 37 1.98 46.75 -24.07
CA GLU A 37 2.67 46.10 -25.19
C GLU A 37 1.89 44.91 -25.75
N SER A 38 0.97 44.32 -24.99
CA SER A 38 0.18 43.14 -25.40
C SER A 38 -1.30 43.48 -25.57
N ALA A 39 -1.83 43.22 -26.75
CA ALA A 39 -3.23 43.53 -27.06
C ALA A 39 -4.25 42.49 -26.59
N THR A 40 -3.79 41.26 -26.29
CA THR A 40 -4.70 40.10 -26.11
C THR A 40 -4.55 39.37 -24.79
N ASN A 41 -3.41 39.52 -24.11
CA ASN A 41 -3.10 38.73 -22.92
C ASN A 41 -3.68 39.29 -21.63
N TRP A 42 -4.08 38.45 -20.76
CA TRP A 42 -4.30 38.76 -19.36
C TRP A 42 -2.97 38.67 -18.62
N PHE A 43 -2.69 39.68 -17.79
CA PHE A 43 -1.51 39.68 -16.92
C PHE A 43 -1.93 39.57 -15.48
N PHE A 44 -1.14 38.88 -14.71
CA PHE A 44 -1.35 38.63 -13.30
C PHE A 44 -0.12 39.08 -12.52
N PHE A 45 -0.33 40.02 -11.61
CA PHE A 45 0.73 40.64 -10.84
C PHE A 45 0.42 40.56 -9.35
N GLY A 46 1.46 40.56 -8.53
CA GLY A 46 1.32 40.85 -7.12
C GLY A 46 1.11 42.36 -6.86
N ALA A 47 0.94 42.67 -5.58
CA ALA A 47 0.89 44.07 -5.16
C ALA A 47 2.23 44.78 -5.46
N ASP A 48 2.15 46.00 -6.01
CA ASP A 48 3.29 46.82 -6.41
C ASP A 48 3.08 48.29 -6.03
N GLU A 49 3.96 48.81 -5.20
CA GLU A 49 3.86 50.17 -4.65
C GLU A 49 3.82 51.27 -5.71
N SER A 50 4.55 51.12 -6.82
CA SER A 50 4.61 52.10 -7.87
C SER A 50 3.28 52.23 -8.59
N SER A 51 2.69 51.12 -8.97
CA SER A 51 1.37 51.02 -9.60
C SER A 51 0.24 51.46 -8.66
N ASP A 52 0.37 51.15 -7.36
CA ASP A 52 -0.64 51.46 -6.33
C ASP A 52 -0.71 52.96 -6.06
N LYS A 53 0.41 53.65 -6.02
CA LYS A 53 0.45 55.13 -5.93
C LYS A 53 -0.25 55.79 -7.10
N VAL A 54 -0.07 55.26 -8.29
CA VAL A 54 -0.74 55.80 -9.50
C VAL A 54 -2.24 55.56 -9.44
N LEU A 55 -2.66 54.41 -8.99
CA LEU A 55 -4.07 54.03 -8.87
C LEU A 55 -4.76 54.61 -7.62
N ASP A 56 -4.00 55.26 -6.73
CA ASP A 56 -4.48 55.81 -5.45
C ASP A 56 -5.07 54.71 -4.53
N LEU A 57 -4.33 53.63 -4.41
CA LEU A 57 -4.71 52.45 -3.65
C LEU A 57 -3.83 52.27 -2.41
N GLY A 58 -4.41 51.77 -1.33
CA GLY A 58 -3.65 51.27 -0.20
C GLY A 58 -2.97 49.94 -0.54
N ILE A 59 -1.71 49.76 -0.14
CA ILE A 59 -0.89 48.58 -0.43
C ILE A 59 -1.54 47.27 0.11
N ASP A 60 -2.26 47.35 1.22
CA ASP A 60 -2.89 46.22 1.88
C ASP A 60 -4.30 45.88 1.35
N SER A 61 -4.77 46.52 0.32
CA SER A 61 -6.14 46.36 -0.17
C SER A 61 -6.37 45.15 -1.05
N TYR A 62 -5.30 44.56 -1.59
CA TYR A 62 -5.35 43.40 -2.48
C TYR A 62 -4.01 42.66 -2.49
N CYS A 63 -4.04 41.40 -2.96
CA CYS A 63 -2.82 40.60 -3.15
C CYS A 63 -2.55 40.31 -4.63
N LEU A 64 -3.59 40.14 -5.45
CA LEU A 64 -3.47 39.78 -6.86
C LEU A 64 -4.14 40.86 -7.72
N ARG A 65 -3.41 41.35 -8.71
CA ARG A 65 -3.91 42.24 -9.74
C ARG A 65 -4.03 41.51 -11.07
N ILE A 66 -5.18 41.61 -11.69
CA ILE A 66 -5.42 41.14 -13.05
C ILE A 66 -5.55 42.39 -13.95
N ALA A 67 -4.74 42.47 -14.99
CA ALA A 67 -4.79 43.58 -15.91
C ALA A 67 -4.83 43.11 -17.36
N LYS A 68 -5.57 43.87 -18.18
CA LYS A 68 -5.66 43.62 -19.62
C LYS A 68 -5.88 44.92 -20.36
N LYS A 69 -5.20 45.11 -21.51
CA LYS A 69 -5.49 46.17 -22.47
C LYS A 69 -6.80 45.87 -23.19
N MET A 70 -7.64 46.86 -23.32
CA MET A 70 -8.88 46.77 -24.10
C MET A 70 -8.58 46.81 -25.60
N ASN A 71 -9.20 45.88 -26.35
CA ASN A 71 -8.96 45.79 -27.79
C ASN A 71 -9.36 47.09 -28.49
N ASN A 72 -8.48 47.59 -29.38
CA ASN A 72 -8.67 48.75 -30.21
C ASN A 72 -8.93 50.07 -29.45
N GLN A 73 -8.64 50.15 -28.17
CA GLN A 73 -8.78 51.35 -27.37
C GLN A 73 -7.53 51.60 -26.52
N PRO A 74 -7.11 52.85 -26.33
CA PRO A 74 -6.07 53.21 -25.37
C PRO A 74 -6.67 53.17 -23.94
N ALA A 75 -7.08 51.99 -23.51
CA ALA A 75 -7.68 51.74 -22.20
C ALA A 75 -7.27 50.40 -21.65
N MET A 76 -7.26 50.30 -20.35
CA MET A 76 -6.96 49.07 -19.63
C MET A 76 -8.02 48.75 -18.58
N MET A 77 -8.34 47.48 -18.43
CA MET A 77 -9.12 46.95 -17.32
C MET A 77 -8.16 46.44 -16.26
N ILE A 78 -8.35 46.84 -15.01
CA ILE A 78 -7.56 46.43 -13.85
C ILE A 78 -8.53 45.89 -12.77
N ILE A 79 -8.31 44.69 -12.33
CA ILE A 79 -9.10 44.04 -11.30
C ILE A 79 -8.15 43.65 -10.18
N ASN A 80 -8.36 44.18 -8.99
CA ASN A 80 -7.63 43.82 -7.79
C ASN A 80 -8.46 42.83 -6.98
N ILE A 81 -7.84 41.76 -6.57
CA ILE A 81 -8.44 40.66 -5.80
C ILE A 81 -7.85 40.68 -4.40
N SER A 82 -8.73 40.68 -3.39
CA SER A 82 -8.30 40.73 -2.00
C SER A 82 -7.58 39.45 -1.57
N ASP A 83 -6.66 39.57 -0.64
CA ASP A 83 -5.96 38.45 0.00
C ASP A 83 -6.94 37.46 0.63
N SER A 84 -7.96 37.95 1.31
CA SER A 84 -9.00 37.11 1.94
C SER A 84 -9.75 36.22 0.95
N PHE A 85 -10.00 36.73 -0.28
CA PHE A 85 -10.66 35.95 -1.33
C PHE A 85 -9.75 34.80 -1.81
N ILE A 86 -8.49 35.09 -2.09
CA ILE A 86 -7.52 34.07 -2.55
C ILE A 86 -7.32 33.00 -1.46
N ARG A 87 -7.16 33.41 -0.20
CA ARG A 87 -7.02 32.48 0.92
C ARG A 87 -8.27 31.61 1.09
N SER A 88 -9.45 32.21 1.04
CA SER A 88 -10.71 31.47 1.12
C SER A 88 -10.84 30.43 0.01
N ALA A 89 -10.46 30.80 -1.22
CA ALA A 89 -10.48 29.88 -2.36
C ALA A 89 -9.50 28.70 -2.17
N MET A 90 -8.33 28.95 -1.57
CA MET A 90 -7.32 27.92 -1.30
C MET A 90 -7.56 27.14 0.00
N GLN A 91 -8.47 27.61 0.87
CA GLN A 91 -8.68 27.01 2.21
C GLN A 91 -9.21 25.56 2.17
N SER A 92 -9.86 25.19 1.05
CA SER A 92 -10.30 23.80 0.82
C SER A 92 -9.14 22.85 0.47
N LEU A 93 -7.97 23.40 0.14
CA LEU A 93 -6.78 22.65 -0.22
C LEU A 93 -5.91 22.45 1.03
N ASP A 94 -6.19 21.37 1.78
CA ASP A 94 -5.40 21.03 2.97
C ASP A 94 -4.15 20.20 2.60
N PRO A 95 -2.95 20.77 2.65
CA PRO A 95 -1.72 20.03 2.39
C PRO A 95 -1.27 19.20 3.60
N GLY A 96 -1.99 19.26 4.71
CA GLY A 96 -1.66 18.68 5.98
C GLY A 96 -0.60 19.47 6.76
N LYS A 97 -0.37 19.07 8.01
CA LYS A 97 0.56 19.73 8.93
C LYS A 97 1.99 19.75 8.36
N GLY A 98 2.54 20.96 8.19
CA GLY A 98 3.87 21.19 7.62
C GLY A 98 3.90 21.18 6.09
N GLY A 99 2.75 21.15 5.44
CA GLY A 99 2.62 21.39 4.01
C GLY A 99 2.34 22.85 3.68
N TYR A 100 2.43 23.20 2.40
CA TYR A 100 2.21 24.55 1.90
C TYR A 100 1.34 24.50 0.64
N VAL A 101 0.38 25.41 0.56
CA VAL A 101 -0.36 25.69 -0.68
C VAL A 101 -0.10 27.14 -1.04
N ALA A 102 0.30 27.38 -2.27
CA ALA A 102 0.57 28.72 -2.78
C ALA A 102 0.01 28.92 -4.19
N LEU A 103 -0.51 30.11 -4.43
CA LEU A 103 -0.73 30.67 -5.75
C LEU A 103 0.50 31.49 -6.11
N ILE A 104 1.09 31.24 -7.26
CA ILE A 104 2.32 31.89 -7.71
C ILE A 104 2.04 32.64 -9.02
N THR A 105 2.42 33.91 -9.08
CA THR A 105 2.45 34.70 -10.31
C THR A 105 3.81 34.54 -10.97
N ASP A 106 3.86 34.06 -12.20
CA ASP A 106 5.14 33.89 -12.91
C ASP A 106 5.71 35.22 -13.39
N THR A 107 4.86 36.22 -13.63
CA THR A 107 5.27 37.54 -14.15
C THR A 107 6.20 38.29 -13.19
N ASP A 108 5.95 38.25 -11.89
CA ASP A 108 6.71 38.99 -10.87
C ASP A 108 7.21 38.08 -9.71
N GLY A 109 6.92 36.82 -9.77
CA GLY A 109 7.40 35.81 -8.79
C GLY A 109 6.78 35.94 -7.41
N LYS A 110 5.61 36.58 -7.29
CA LYS A 110 4.92 36.71 -6.01
C LYS A 110 4.22 35.39 -5.63
N GLU A 111 4.28 35.05 -4.34
CA GLU A 111 3.68 33.85 -3.76
C GLU A 111 2.62 34.25 -2.74
N PHE A 112 1.42 33.70 -2.90
CA PHE A 112 0.30 33.90 -2.00
C PHE A 112 -0.04 32.58 -1.34
N TYR A 113 0.20 32.46 -0.02
CA TYR A 113 0.00 31.26 0.73
C TYR A 113 -1.40 31.17 1.32
N SER A 114 -1.96 29.94 1.41
CA SER A 114 -3.22 29.70 2.08
C SER A 114 -3.15 29.96 3.59
N ASP A 115 -1.97 29.76 4.20
CA ASP A 115 -1.70 29.98 5.61
C ASP A 115 -1.02 31.33 5.85
N GLU A 116 -1.64 32.19 6.66
CA GLU A 116 -1.10 33.50 7.04
C GLU A 116 0.19 33.45 7.85
N SER A 117 0.45 32.34 8.54
CA SER A 117 1.66 32.17 9.31
C SER A 117 2.92 32.08 8.45
N VAL A 118 2.75 31.76 7.17
CA VAL A 118 3.85 31.70 6.19
C VAL A 118 4.13 33.09 5.65
N LYS A 119 4.70 33.95 6.52
CA LYS A 119 5.23 35.26 6.10
C LYS A 119 6.70 35.09 5.77
N THR A 120 7.05 35.02 4.51
CA THR A 120 8.45 34.96 4.07
C THR A 120 8.78 36.18 3.23
N GLU A 121 9.87 36.85 3.57
CA GLU A 121 10.43 37.93 2.74
C GLU A 121 11.00 37.39 1.42
N LYS A 122 11.25 36.09 1.35
CA LYS A 122 11.78 35.42 0.15
C LYS A 122 10.81 34.35 -0.33
N ALA A 123 10.64 34.28 -1.65
CA ALA A 123 9.88 33.21 -2.28
C ALA A 123 10.44 31.83 -1.88
N LEU A 124 9.58 30.93 -1.45
CA LEU A 124 9.96 29.56 -1.04
C LEU A 124 9.96 28.60 -2.22
N ILE A 125 9.05 28.77 -3.16
CA ILE A 125 8.78 27.83 -4.28
C ILE A 125 9.27 28.42 -5.60
N TYR A 126 8.96 29.69 -5.85
CA TYR A 126 9.35 30.39 -7.06
C TYR A 126 10.87 30.35 -7.28
N GLY A 127 11.28 30.14 -8.51
CA GLY A 127 12.69 30.10 -8.85
C GLY A 127 13.42 28.79 -8.52
N THR A 128 12.80 27.88 -7.77
CA THR A 128 13.38 26.55 -7.49
C THR A 128 13.47 25.70 -8.75
N SER A 129 14.33 24.70 -8.74
CA SER A 129 14.54 23.79 -9.89
C SER A 129 13.27 23.01 -10.25
N PHE A 130 12.50 22.58 -9.26
CA PHE A 130 11.26 21.84 -9.49
C PHE A 130 10.13 22.74 -10.00
N TYR A 131 10.06 24.00 -9.55
CA TYR A 131 9.13 25.00 -10.09
C TYR A 131 9.42 25.30 -11.57
N LYS A 132 10.69 25.60 -11.89
CA LYS A 132 11.12 25.85 -13.29
C LYS A 132 10.85 24.65 -14.20
N LYS A 133 11.06 23.44 -13.70
CA LYS A 133 10.74 22.22 -14.45
C LYS A 133 9.24 22.07 -14.71
N ALA A 134 8.42 22.39 -13.71
CA ALA A 134 6.96 22.41 -13.87
C ALA A 134 6.51 23.46 -14.87
N LEU A 135 7.02 24.71 -14.73
CA LEU A 135 6.69 25.83 -15.59
C LEU A 135 6.98 25.55 -17.06
N ASN A 136 8.21 25.07 -17.36
CA ASN A 136 8.67 24.78 -18.73
C ASN A 136 8.13 23.44 -19.27
N GLY A 137 7.46 22.63 -18.44
CA GLY A 137 6.88 21.37 -18.85
C GLY A 137 5.66 21.55 -19.77
N LYS A 138 5.44 20.60 -20.67
CA LYS A 138 4.29 20.59 -21.61
C LYS A 138 2.94 20.31 -20.94
N LYS A 139 2.93 19.87 -19.69
CA LYS A 139 1.71 19.51 -18.96
C LYS A 139 1.22 20.70 -18.15
N ASP A 140 -0.08 20.92 -18.16
CA ASP A 140 -0.72 21.97 -17.36
C ASP A 140 -0.81 21.60 -15.88
N SER A 141 -0.76 20.34 -15.53
CA SER A 141 -0.76 19.86 -14.15
C SER A 141 0.12 18.62 -13.98
N GLY A 142 0.58 18.39 -12.76
CA GLY A 142 1.39 17.22 -12.45
C GLY A 142 1.84 17.17 -11.01
N ASN A 143 2.57 16.10 -10.71
CA ASN A 143 3.20 15.93 -9.42
C ASN A 143 4.60 15.33 -9.56
N GLN A 144 5.44 15.56 -8.59
CA GLN A 144 6.77 14.93 -8.47
C GLN A 144 7.23 14.91 -7.01
N MET A 145 7.99 13.87 -6.67
CA MET A 145 8.67 13.84 -5.37
C MET A 145 9.90 14.72 -5.41
N ILE A 146 10.05 15.55 -4.38
CA ILE A 146 11.18 16.48 -4.26
C ILE A 146 11.75 16.43 -2.83
N THR A 147 12.99 16.86 -2.68
CA THR A 147 13.58 17.16 -1.37
C THR A 147 13.61 18.67 -1.20
N PHE A 148 12.93 19.16 -0.17
CA PHE A 148 12.84 20.57 0.16
C PHE A 148 13.19 20.77 1.65
N ASN A 149 14.14 21.63 1.97
CA ASN A 149 14.65 21.87 3.33
C ASN A 149 15.00 20.56 4.08
N GLY A 150 15.62 19.59 3.39
CA GLY A 150 16.06 18.32 3.98
C GLY A 150 14.93 17.30 4.23
N LYS A 151 13.69 17.60 3.85
CA LYS A 151 12.54 16.70 3.97
C LYS A 151 11.99 16.34 2.60
N SER A 152 11.37 15.18 2.52
CA SER A 152 10.72 14.72 1.29
C SER A 152 9.30 15.26 1.21
N TYR A 153 8.95 15.85 0.07
CA TYR A 153 7.62 16.38 -0.24
C TYR A 153 7.14 15.87 -1.58
N MET A 154 5.82 15.70 -1.70
CA MET A 154 5.17 15.66 -3.01
C MET A 154 4.85 17.08 -3.43
N PHE A 155 5.51 17.55 -4.48
CA PHE A 155 5.17 18.80 -5.15
C PHE A 155 4.07 18.53 -6.16
N VAL A 156 2.94 19.19 -6.00
CA VAL A 156 1.79 19.15 -6.92
C VAL A 156 1.62 20.53 -7.51
N TYR A 157 1.31 20.61 -8.79
CA TYR A 157 1.10 21.90 -9.46
C TYR A 157 -0.02 21.82 -10.50
N SER A 158 -0.65 22.97 -10.72
CA SER A 158 -1.60 23.19 -11.79
C SER A 158 -1.43 24.60 -12.34
N LYS A 159 -1.19 24.72 -13.65
CA LYS A 159 -1.13 25.99 -14.37
C LYS A 159 -2.55 26.44 -14.69
N LEU A 160 -2.82 27.70 -14.51
CA LEU A 160 -4.10 28.27 -14.93
C LEU A 160 -3.99 28.74 -16.40
N SER A 161 -4.93 28.29 -17.22
CA SER A 161 -4.94 28.53 -18.67
C SER A 161 -5.07 30.03 -19.04
N ALA A 162 -5.47 30.86 -18.10
CA ALA A 162 -5.75 32.26 -18.35
C ALA A 162 -4.53 33.19 -18.23
N GLY A 163 -3.34 32.68 -17.91
CA GLY A 163 -2.16 33.53 -17.72
C GLY A 163 -1.06 32.89 -16.92
N ASP A 164 -0.06 33.67 -16.57
CA ASP A 164 1.16 33.25 -15.89
C ASP A 164 0.92 33.00 -14.39
N LEU A 165 -0.05 32.12 -14.08
CA LEU A 165 -0.44 31.72 -12.73
C LEU A 165 -0.28 30.22 -12.54
N MET A 166 0.28 29.83 -11.42
CA MET A 166 0.39 28.44 -11.02
C MET A 166 -0.08 28.23 -9.57
N VAL A 167 -1.02 27.34 -9.36
CA VAL A 167 -1.33 26.83 -8.02
C VAL A 167 -0.40 25.68 -7.72
N THR A 168 0.23 25.73 -6.56
CA THR A 168 1.20 24.72 -6.12
C THR A 168 0.88 24.24 -4.73
N ALA A 169 1.20 22.97 -4.45
CA ALA A 169 1.15 22.40 -3.11
C ALA A 169 2.42 21.59 -2.82
N LEU A 170 2.96 21.77 -1.63
CA LEU A 170 4.01 20.94 -1.05
C LEU A 170 3.39 20.08 0.05
N ILE A 171 3.25 18.80 -0.19
CA ILE A 171 2.63 17.84 0.74
C ILE A 171 3.75 16.99 1.36
N PRO A 172 3.94 16.99 2.69
CA PRO A 172 4.97 16.16 3.33
C PRO A 172 4.73 14.69 3.04
N SER A 173 5.78 13.96 2.63
CA SER A 173 5.67 12.54 2.30
C SER A 173 5.27 11.68 3.51
N ASP A 174 5.60 12.12 4.73
CA ASP A 174 5.20 11.42 5.96
C ASP A 174 3.68 11.33 6.09
N ARG A 175 2.95 12.34 5.63
CA ARG A 175 1.48 12.34 5.61
C ARG A 175 0.87 11.35 4.64
N LEU A 176 1.52 11.13 3.50
CA LEU A 176 1.07 10.11 2.53
C LEU A 176 1.20 8.69 3.12
N LEU A 177 2.13 8.50 4.06
CA LEU A 177 2.36 7.24 4.75
C LEU A 177 1.51 7.08 6.03
N GLU A 178 1.08 8.16 6.67
CA GLU A 178 0.25 8.11 7.88
C GLU A 178 -1.12 7.45 7.63
N GLN A 179 -1.74 7.67 6.48
CA GLN A 179 -2.97 6.98 6.09
C GLN A 179 -2.79 5.47 5.94
N SER A 180 -1.55 5.01 5.73
CA SER A 180 -1.21 3.59 5.61
C SER A 180 -0.84 2.94 6.94
N SER A 181 -0.69 3.69 8.03
CA SER A 181 -0.26 3.15 9.33
C SER A 181 -1.28 2.19 9.94
N GLY A 182 -2.56 2.49 9.81
CA GLY A 182 -3.65 1.61 10.24
C GLY A 182 -3.66 0.27 9.48
N ILE A 183 -3.39 0.32 8.17
CA ILE A 183 -3.30 -0.88 7.33
C ILE A 183 -2.10 -1.73 7.73
N LYS A 184 -0.94 -1.12 7.99
CA LYS A 184 0.26 -1.85 8.46
C LYS A 184 0.00 -2.57 9.77
N GLN A 185 -0.61 -1.91 10.74
CA GLN A 185 -0.90 -2.51 12.05
C GLN A 185 -1.89 -3.67 11.92
N LEU A 186 -2.97 -3.49 11.15
CA LEU A 186 -3.95 -4.55 10.89
C LEU A 186 -3.30 -5.75 10.19
N THR A 187 -2.49 -5.52 9.16
CA THR A 187 -1.80 -6.57 8.42
C THR A 187 -0.81 -7.31 9.31
N THR A 188 -0.05 -6.61 10.16
CA THR A 188 0.90 -7.23 11.09
C THR A 188 0.19 -8.14 12.09
N VAL A 189 -0.92 -7.68 12.68
CA VAL A 189 -1.72 -8.50 13.61
C VAL A 189 -2.27 -9.73 12.90
N LEU A 190 -2.81 -9.56 11.68
CA LEU A 190 -3.35 -10.68 10.89
C LEU A 190 -2.28 -11.74 10.60
N VAL A 191 -1.07 -11.34 10.20
CA VAL A 191 0.04 -12.26 9.94
C VAL A 191 0.43 -13.04 11.20
N ILE A 192 0.51 -12.37 12.36
CA ILE A 192 0.83 -13.02 13.63
C ILE A 192 -0.24 -14.04 13.99
N VAL A 193 -1.52 -13.69 13.87
CA VAL A 193 -2.64 -14.60 14.15
C VAL A 193 -2.60 -15.83 13.23
N CYS A 194 -2.41 -15.62 11.92
CA CYS A 194 -2.28 -16.72 10.95
C CYS A 194 -1.09 -17.63 11.29
N MET A 195 0.04 -17.07 11.71
CA MET A 195 1.23 -17.84 12.10
C MET A 195 0.94 -18.72 13.33
N ILE A 196 0.27 -18.17 14.35
CA ILE A 196 -0.11 -18.92 15.56
C ILE A 196 -1.05 -20.07 15.21
N ILE A 197 -2.07 -19.81 14.38
CA ILE A 197 -3.03 -20.83 13.93
C ILE A 197 -2.30 -21.94 13.16
N ALA A 198 -1.42 -21.59 12.22
CA ALA A 198 -0.66 -22.57 11.44
C ALA A 198 0.23 -23.44 12.33
N LEU A 199 0.89 -22.84 13.32
CA LEU A 199 1.71 -23.55 14.29
C LEU A 199 0.88 -24.52 15.16
N ALA A 200 -0.26 -24.05 15.66
CA ALA A 200 -1.17 -24.85 16.45
C ALA A 200 -1.71 -26.05 15.67
N LEU A 201 -2.15 -25.84 14.43
CA LEU A 201 -2.62 -26.91 13.53
C LEU A 201 -1.50 -27.90 13.21
N GLY A 202 -0.29 -27.42 12.91
CA GLY A 202 0.87 -28.28 12.64
C GLY A 202 1.23 -29.18 13.83
N LEU A 203 1.28 -28.63 15.04
CA LEU A 203 1.53 -29.38 16.24
C LEU A 203 0.41 -30.38 16.55
N PHE A 204 -0.84 -29.99 16.37
CA PHE A 204 -2.00 -30.86 16.59
C PHE A 204 -1.97 -32.08 15.63
N LEU A 205 -1.79 -31.85 14.33
CA LEU A 205 -1.70 -32.91 13.33
C LEU A 205 -0.49 -33.84 13.59
N SER A 206 0.68 -33.23 13.87
CA SER A 206 1.90 -33.98 14.18
C SER A 206 1.73 -34.87 15.41
N SER A 207 1.07 -34.40 16.45
CA SER A 207 0.82 -35.18 17.68
C SER A 207 -0.12 -36.35 17.45
N GLN A 208 -1.17 -36.17 16.64
CA GLN A 208 -2.09 -37.27 16.28
C GLN A 208 -1.39 -38.35 15.47
N MET A 209 -0.62 -37.99 14.43
CA MET A 209 0.12 -38.97 13.62
C MET A 209 1.13 -39.74 14.47
N THR A 210 1.90 -39.02 15.28
CA THR A 210 2.89 -39.66 16.17
C THR A 210 2.23 -40.61 17.16
N GLY A 211 1.08 -40.28 17.71
CA GLY A 211 0.30 -41.13 18.62
C GLY A 211 -0.13 -42.42 17.94
N THR A 212 -0.68 -42.38 16.74
CA THR A 212 -1.13 -43.54 15.97
C THR A 212 0.02 -44.46 15.60
N ILE A 213 1.15 -43.92 15.12
CA ILE A 213 2.34 -44.69 14.79
C ILE A 213 2.89 -45.40 16.02
N LYS A 214 3.02 -44.71 17.16
CA LYS A 214 3.48 -45.34 18.43
C LYS A 214 2.54 -46.44 18.91
N TYR A 215 1.24 -46.31 18.71
CA TYR A 215 0.26 -47.33 19.03
C TYR A 215 0.50 -48.58 18.19
N ILE A 216 0.57 -48.47 16.86
CA ILE A 216 0.81 -49.59 15.94
C ILE A 216 2.13 -50.30 16.26
N LEU A 217 3.23 -49.56 16.46
CA LEU A 217 4.53 -50.11 16.81
C LEU A 217 4.49 -50.89 18.13
N ARG A 218 3.74 -50.42 19.13
CA ARG A 218 3.59 -51.11 20.40
C ARG A 218 2.85 -52.43 20.24
N GLN A 219 1.83 -52.51 19.40
CA GLN A 219 1.09 -53.72 19.13
C GLN A 219 1.93 -54.73 18.31
N LEU A 220 2.64 -54.26 17.29
CA LEU A 220 3.57 -55.09 16.51
C LEU A 220 4.67 -55.71 17.37
N ARG A 221 5.19 -54.97 18.37
CA ARG A 221 6.13 -55.55 19.34
C ARG A 221 5.53 -56.73 20.15
N LYS A 222 4.24 -56.67 20.47
CA LYS A 222 3.58 -57.82 21.15
C LYS A 222 3.47 -59.01 20.22
N VAL A 223 3.14 -58.77 18.93
CA VAL A 223 3.12 -59.82 17.91
C VAL A 223 4.50 -60.47 17.75
N SER A 224 5.56 -59.68 17.64
CA SER A 224 6.94 -60.19 17.52
C SER A 224 7.41 -60.99 18.75
N ASN A 225 6.81 -60.76 19.93
CA ASN A 225 7.06 -61.51 21.14
C ASN A 225 6.14 -62.78 21.30
N GLY A 226 5.46 -63.16 20.19
CA GLY A 226 4.64 -64.39 20.16
C GLY A 226 3.19 -64.21 20.59
N ASN A 227 2.75 -63.00 20.92
CA ASN A 227 1.35 -62.74 21.24
C ASN A 227 0.52 -62.50 19.98
N LEU A 228 -0.08 -63.56 19.45
CA LEU A 228 -0.96 -63.49 18.26
C LEU A 228 -2.44 -63.23 18.60
N THR A 229 -2.76 -62.86 19.85
CA THR A 229 -4.13 -62.44 20.21
C THR A 229 -4.37 -60.97 20.12
N VAL A 230 -3.39 -60.21 19.60
CA VAL A 230 -3.46 -58.78 19.42
C VAL A 230 -4.37 -58.43 18.24
N HIS A 231 -5.30 -57.50 18.47
CA HIS A 231 -6.13 -56.89 17.40
C HIS A 231 -5.93 -55.40 17.43
N LEU A 232 -5.52 -54.81 16.29
CA LEU A 232 -5.36 -53.39 16.13
C LEU A 232 -6.71 -52.76 15.72
N SER A 233 -7.08 -51.70 16.44
CA SER A 233 -8.27 -50.92 16.09
C SER A 233 -7.86 -49.50 15.69
N ALA A 234 -8.19 -49.07 14.49
CA ALA A 234 -7.99 -47.70 14.03
C ALA A 234 -9.18 -46.83 14.44
N LYS A 235 -8.88 -45.66 14.99
CA LYS A 235 -9.89 -44.64 15.32
C LYS A 235 -10.50 -43.97 14.09
N HIS A 236 -9.80 -43.94 12.96
CA HIS A 236 -10.16 -43.24 11.75
C HIS A 236 -10.11 -44.18 10.55
N LYS A 237 -10.98 -43.90 9.55
CA LYS A 237 -10.99 -44.62 8.27
C LYS A 237 -10.05 -43.90 7.27
N ASP A 238 -8.78 -43.86 7.62
CA ASP A 238 -7.71 -43.26 6.84
C ASP A 238 -6.64 -44.31 6.48
N GLU A 239 -5.51 -43.88 5.97
CA GLU A 239 -4.39 -44.77 5.60
C GLU A 239 -3.88 -45.58 6.79
N PHE A 240 -3.98 -45.07 8.01
CA PHE A 240 -3.65 -45.81 9.23
C PHE A 240 -4.68 -46.86 9.56
N GLY A 241 -5.94 -46.64 9.19
CA GLY A 241 -6.99 -47.66 9.25
C GLY A 241 -6.66 -48.85 8.38
N LEU A 242 -6.34 -48.62 7.10
CA LEU A 242 -5.93 -49.66 6.16
C LEU A 242 -4.68 -50.40 6.64
N LEU A 243 -3.71 -49.69 7.26
CA LEU A 243 -2.52 -50.31 7.82
C LEU A 243 -2.86 -51.25 9.00
N CYS A 244 -3.78 -50.85 9.89
CA CYS A 244 -4.25 -51.68 10.98
C CYS A 244 -4.92 -52.97 10.49
N ASP A 245 -5.76 -52.85 9.45
CA ASP A 245 -6.44 -54.02 8.85
C ASP A 245 -5.41 -54.97 8.23
N GLY A 246 -4.44 -54.50 7.44
CA GLY A 246 -3.38 -55.35 6.89
C GLY A 246 -2.50 -56.02 7.93
N VAL A 247 -2.25 -55.35 9.07
CA VAL A 247 -1.56 -55.99 10.21
C VAL A 247 -2.42 -57.08 10.86
N ASN A 248 -3.72 -56.83 11.06
CA ASN A 248 -4.65 -57.82 11.62
C ASN A 248 -4.72 -59.06 10.73
N ASP A 249 -4.85 -58.90 9.40
CA ASP A 249 -4.84 -60.02 8.45
C ASP A 249 -3.54 -60.82 8.53
N THR A 250 -2.39 -60.14 8.66
CA THR A 250 -1.10 -60.77 8.80
C THR A 250 -1.02 -61.61 10.09
N VAL A 251 -1.52 -61.08 11.22
CA VAL A 251 -1.55 -61.77 12.51
C VAL A 251 -2.46 -62.99 12.44
N GLU A 252 -3.60 -62.89 11.76
CA GLU A 252 -4.55 -64.02 11.60
C GLU A 252 -3.93 -65.14 10.75
N HIS A 253 -3.28 -64.79 9.63
CA HIS A 253 -2.55 -65.77 8.82
C HIS A 253 -1.42 -66.47 9.60
N MET A 254 -0.63 -65.71 10.40
CA MET A 254 0.40 -66.29 11.27
C MET A 254 -0.19 -67.22 12.28
N LYS A 255 -1.33 -66.91 12.90
CA LYS A 255 -2.03 -67.76 13.84
C LYS A 255 -2.47 -69.07 13.19
N SER A 256 -3.06 -69.00 11.96
CA SER A 256 -3.43 -70.22 11.21
C SER A 256 -2.22 -71.06 10.90
N LEU A 257 -1.11 -70.51 10.43
CA LEU A 257 0.12 -71.20 10.14
C LEU A 257 0.68 -71.96 11.40
N ILE A 258 0.64 -71.28 12.55
CA ILE A 258 1.09 -71.90 13.81
C ILE A 258 0.21 -73.12 14.22
N LEU A 259 -1.11 -73.00 14.00
CA LEU A 259 -2.04 -74.09 14.25
C LEU A 259 -1.80 -75.28 13.31
N ASP A 260 -1.61 -74.98 12.00
CA ASP A 260 -1.30 -76.00 10.98
C ASP A 260 0.03 -76.71 11.29
N VAL A 261 1.08 -75.93 11.63
CA VAL A 261 2.37 -76.52 12.05
C VAL A 261 2.23 -77.43 13.29
N ASN A 262 1.40 -76.98 14.25
CA ASN A 262 1.15 -77.78 15.46
C ASN A 262 0.42 -79.10 15.12
N ASP A 263 -0.60 -79.03 14.23
CA ASP A 263 -1.35 -80.20 13.78
C ASP A 263 -0.41 -81.22 13.03
N VAL A 264 0.36 -80.68 12.06
CA VAL A 264 1.36 -81.49 11.34
C VAL A 264 2.40 -82.09 12.30
N SER A 265 2.87 -81.30 13.28
CA SER A 265 3.82 -81.81 14.29
C SER A 265 3.26 -82.97 15.12
N GLN A 266 1.94 -82.90 15.47
CA GLN A 266 1.25 -83.95 16.16
C GLN A 266 1.13 -85.21 15.29
N GLN A 267 0.74 -85.07 14.03
CA GLN A 267 0.65 -86.17 13.06
C GLN A 267 1.99 -86.82 12.82
N VAL A 268 3.07 -86.07 12.73
CA VAL A 268 4.45 -86.57 12.63
C VAL A 268 4.81 -87.34 13.91
N GLY A 269 4.43 -86.82 15.07
CA GLY A 269 4.63 -87.52 16.38
C GLY A 269 3.91 -88.85 16.41
N GLU A 270 2.65 -88.96 16.02
CA GLU A 270 1.85 -90.15 15.93
C GLU A 270 2.44 -91.13 14.93
N ALA A 271 2.84 -90.67 13.74
CA ALA A 271 3.49 -91.51 12.74
C ALA A 271 4.84 -92.12 13.25
N ALA A 272 5.60 -91.29 13.97
CA ALA A 272 6.87 -91.78 14.60
C ALA A 272 6.63 -92.87 15.63
N ILE A 273 5.55 -92.77 16.40
CA ILE A 273 5.16 -93.85 17.38
C ILE A 273 4.79 -95.08 16.59
N HIS A 274 3.98 -95.01 15.55
CA HIS A 274 3.63 -96.19 14.73
C HIS A 274 4.83 -96.82 14.05
N VAL A 275 5.80 -96.06 13.56
CA VAL A 275 7.04 -96.60 13.03
C VAL A 275 7.87 -97.30 14.09
N ALA A 276 7.93 -96.77 15.33
CA ALA A 276 8.61 -97.39 16.43
C ALA A 276 7.97 -98.72 16.84
N GLU A 277 6.63 -98.80 16.92
CA GLU A 277 5.88 -100.02 17.16
C GLU A 277 6.10 -101.09 16.08
N ALA A 278 6.01 -100.65 14.80
CA ALA A 278 6.26 -101.58 13.68
C ALA A 278 7.70 -102.10 13.67
N SER A 279 8.65 -101.20 14.00
CA SER A 279 10.07 -101.63 14.15
C SER A 279 10.29 -102.62 15.32
N GLY A 280 9.57 -102.38 16.41
CA GLY A 280 9.59 -103.26 17.54
C GLY A 280 9.05 -104.70 17.20
N THR A 281 7.90 -104.73 16.55
CA THR A 281 7.29 -105.99 16.04
C THR A 281 8.15 -106.68 15.01
N PHE A 282 8.81 -105.89 14.13
CA PHE A 282 9.74 -106.41 13.14
C PHE A 282 10.96 -107.06 13.84
N LEU A 283 11.56 -106.46 14.86
CA LEU A 283 12.67 -106.94 15.63
C LEU A 283 12.28 -108.22 16.35
N GLU A 284 11.10 -108.29 16.95
CA GLU A 284 10.58 -109.47 17.62
C GLU A 284 10.35 -110.59 16.63
N THR A 285 9.75 -110.33 15.51
CA THR A 285 9.56 -111.36 14.43
C THR A 285 10.91 -111.82 13.88
N SER A 286 11.85 -110.93 13.65
CA SER A 286 13.20 -111.27 13.20
C SER A 286 13.95 -112.16 14.20
N LYS A 287 13.78 -111.90 15.50
CA LYS A 287 14.36 -112.69 16.58
C LYS A 287 13.75 -114.13 16.66
N ASN A 288 12.43 -114.17 16.40
CA ASN A 288 11.72 -115.46 16.38
C ASN A 288 12.14 -116.30 15.14
N ILE A 289 12.39 -115.69 13.99
CA ILE A 289 12.92 -116.41 12.82
C ILE A 289 14.36 -116.89 13.03
N GLN A 290 15.19 -116.19 13.79
CA GLN A 290 16.59 -116.55 14.07
C GLN A 290 16.70 -117.70 15.09
N SER A 291 15.63 -117.94 15.87
CA SER A 291 15.58 -118.97 16.90
C SER A 291 14.89 -120.27 16.45
N ALA A 292 14.34 -120.32 15.25
CA ALA A 292 13.78 -121.50 14.61
C ALA A 292 14.75 -122.15 13.64
#